data_73907a0a1c3f23d32694fc50ae07c6fc
#
_entry.id   73907a0a1c3f23d32694fc50ae07c6fc
#
_cell.length_a   1.000
_cell.length_b   1.000
_cell.length_c   1.000
_cell.angle_alpha   90.00
_cell.angle_beta   90.00
_cell.angle_gamma   90.00
#
_symmetry.space_group_name_H-M   'P 1'
#
loop_
_entity.id
_entity.type
_entity.pdbx_description
1 polymer ?
#
loop_
_entity_poly.entity_id
_entity_poly.type
_entity_poly.pdbx_seq_one_letter_code
_entity_poly.pdbx_strand_id
1 'polypeptide(L)'
;NLQLFLAWEEAWYAGDRTAWLYIVLNLALFLPLGVLLPLLETRFQKVTWVLGTAAVLSLAVELLQLVLRRGSADIDDWFLNVLGAFLGWCLLRFVLGLKKREKKAVGYLLPPVACALVFCGIALAYQAQPYGMLPMQSVERVEMSGVEVHTDCSLPDVGETAPVYYAAPWTEANCDEYVRPLLTALGEDFDAMEAERSEYRVDYTDPVHHSSLQVLFLGGFRAFYQNQSGATEPAPATASREEVLQKLRSLGIPLPDRADFSTEAGAYCFTVDGVEDGVLYQGQVTCTYREDGQILSLSDELAAAPQSGEVSICPPEKAVEQVCDGKFLDTDGRLSAGRSVEEGGVVRSDIDTLTIQRITLA
;
A
#
# COMPACT_ATOMS: atom_id res chain seq x y z
N ASN A 1 -12.42 -2.83 -19.31
CA ASN A 1 -11.50 -1.73 -19.56
C ASN A 1 -10.84 -1.91 -20.94
N LEU A 2 -10.77 -0.84 -21.75
CA LEU A 2 -10.20 -0.88 -23.11
C LEU A 2 -8.88 -0.09 -23.20
N GLN A 3 -8.37 0.42 -22.11
CA GLN A 3 -7.10 1.13 -22.06
C GLN A 3 -5.96 0.12 -21.84
N LEU A 4 -5.06 0.01 -22.83
CA LEU A 4 -3.90 -0.88 -22.78
C LEU A 4 -2.86 -0.34 -21.79
N PHE A 5 -2.27 -1.24 -20.99
CA PHE A 5 -1.28 -0.96 -19.93
C PHE A 5 -1.82 -0.22 -18.70
N LEU A 6 -3.15 -0.13 -18.52
CA LEU A 6 -3.70 0.46 -17.31
C LEU A 6 -3.37 -0.38 -16.06
N ALA A 7 -3.49 -1.71 -16.14
CA ALA A 7 -3.12 -2.60 -15.03
C ALA A 7 -1.65 -2.46 -14.62
N TRP A 8 -0.75 -2.16 -15.57
CA TRP A 8 0.67 -1.90 -15.30
C TRP A 8 0.88 -0.55 -14.63
N GLU A 9 0.15 0.47 -15.09
CA GLU A 9 0.19 1.81 -14.51
C GLU A 9 -0.34 1.78 -13.07
N GLU A 10 -1.48 1.15 -12.84
CA GLU A 10 -2.05 0.97 -11.51
C GLU A 10 -1.12 0.18 -10.58
N ALA A 11 -0.56 -0.95 -11.05
CA ALA A 11 0.41 -1.72 -10.26
C ALA A 11 1.66 -0.92 -9.92
N TRP A 12 2.14 -0.08 -10.84
CA TRP A 12 3.28 0.78 -10.61
C TRP A 12 3.00 1.84 -9.55
N TYR A 13 1.89 2.56 -9.66
CA TYR A 13 1.54 3.65 -8.76
C TYR A 13 1.03 3.19 -7.39
N ALA A 14 0.29 2.09 -7.35
CA ALA A 14 -0.16 1.51 -6.08
C ALA A 14 0.98 0.89 -5.25
N GLY A 15 2.11 0.53 -5.89
CA GLY A 15 3.19 -0.20 -5.22
C GLY A 15 2.77 -1.59 -4.75
N ASP A 16 1.64 -2.10 -5.23
CA ASP A 16 1.04 -3.35 -4.77
C ASP A 16 1.69 -4.57 -5.42
N ARG A 17 2.31 -5.41 -4.60
CA ARG A 17 2.90 -6.68 -5.03
C ARG A 17 1.85 -7.63 -5.61
N THR A 18 0.62 -7.57 -5.13
CA THR A 18 -0.48 -8.43 -5.58
C THR A 18 -0.88 -8.08 -7.00
N ALA A 19 -0.95 -6.80 -7.36
CA ALA A 19 -1.21 -6.35 -8.72
C ALA A 19 -0.14 -6.86 -9.71
N TRP A 20 1.14 -6.77 -9.35
CA TRP A 20 2.23 -7.34 -10.15
C TRP A 20 2.15 -8.86 -10.28
N LEU A 21 1.73 -9.55 -9.22
CA LEU A 21 1.53 -11.00 -9.27
C LEU A 21 0.43 -11.37 -10.27
N TYR A 22 -0.68 -10.64 -10.32
CA TYR A 22 -1.74 -10.87 -11.31
C TYR A 22 -1.25 -10.70 -12.75
N ILE A 23 -0.45 -9.68 -13.04
CA ILE A 23 0.17 -9.47 -14.36
C ILE A 23 1.03 -10.68 -14.75
N VAL A 24 1.88 -11.17 -13.83
CA VAL A 24 2.72 -12.34 -14.05
C VAL A 24 1.89 -13.62 -14.21
N LEU A 25 0.84 -13.79 -13.41
CA LEU A 25 -0.04 -14.97 -13.48
C LEU A 25 -0.80 -15.03 -14.81
N ASN A 26 -1.33 -13.92 -15.30
CA ASN A 26 -1.99 -13.86 -16.61
C ASN A 26 -1.01 -14.23 -17.74
N LEU A 27 0.22 -13.72 -17.70
CA LEU A 27 1.27 -14.11 -18.63
C LEU A 27 1.57 -15.61 -18.55
N ALA A 28 1.68 -16.16 -17.33
CA ALA A 28 2.03 -17.56 -17.11
C ALA A 28 0.89 -18.52 -17.47
N LEU A 29 -0.37 -18.11 -17.36
CA LEU A 29 -1.55 -18.95 -17.60
C LEU A 29 -1.57 -19.54 -19.01
N PHE A 30 -1.20 -18.75 -20.02
CA PHE A 30 -1.22 -19.18 -21.43
C PHE A 30 0.12 -19.70 -21.95
N LEU A 31 1.19 -19.62 -21.15
CA LEU A 31 2.49 -20.19 -21.51
C LEU A 31 2.42 -21.70 -21.82
N PRO A 32 1.73 -22.56 -21.02
CA PRO A 32 1.54 -23.96 -21.35
C PRO A 32 0.81 -24.16 -22.68
N LEU A 33 -0.18 -23.32 -23.01
CA LEU A 33 -0.91 -23.38 -24.28
C LEU A 33 0.05 -23.21 -25.46
N GLY A 34 0.97 -22.24 -25.38
CA GLY A 34 1.99 -22.01 -26.41
C GLY A 34 2.96 -23.17 -26.59
N VAL A 35 3.23 -23.93 -25.53
CA VAL A 35 4.06 -25.15 -25.59
C VAL A 35 3.28 -26.33 -26.14
N LEU A 36 2.04 -26.55 -25.69
CA LEU A 36 1.28 -27.77 -25.97
C LEU A 36 0.71 -27.80 -27.39
N LEU A 37 0.16 -26.68 -27.88
CA LEU A 37 -0.47 -26.65 -29.21
C LEU A 37 0.47 -27.13 -30.34
N PRO A 38 1.74 -26.70 -30.46
CA PRO A 38 2.65 -27.20 -31.48
C PRO A 38 3.03 -28.67 -31.34
N LEU A 39 2.90 -29.25 -30.14
CA LEU A 39 3.14 -30.67 -29.89
C LEU A 39 1.95 -31.53 -30.30
N LEU A 40 0.73 -30.98 -30.23
CA LEU A 40 -0.50 -31.70 -30.56
C LEU A 40 -0.75 -31.72 -32.06
N GLU A 41 -0.47 -30.65 -32.77
CA GLU A 41 -0.77 -30.57 -34.21
C GLU A 41 0.23 -29.71 -34.97
N THR A 42 0.59 -30.15 -36.16
CA THR A 42 1.65 -29.53 -36.99
C THR A 42 1.36 -28.12 -37.47
N ARG A 43 0.08 -27.74 -37.63
CA ARG A 43 -0.30 -26.36 -38.03
C ARG A 43 0.16 -25.30 -37.02
N PHE A 44 0.20 -25.67 -35.72
CA PHE A 44 0.65 -24.78 -34.63
C PHE A 44 2.17 -24.61 -34.57
N GLN A 45 2.93 -25.29 -35.43
CA GLN A 45 4.35 -24.94 -35.60
C GLN A 45 4.54 -23.53 -36.17
N LYS A 46 3.52 -22.96 -36.85
CA LYS A 46 3.49 -21.54 -37.23
C LYS A 46 2.92 -20.74 -36.09
N VAL A 47 3.65 -19.71 -35.66
CA VAL A 47 3.28 -18.83 -34.53
C VAL A 47 1.90 -18.18 -34.72
N THR A 48 1.54 -17.85 -35.98
CA THR A 48 0.24 -17.21 -36.29
C THR A 48 -0.96 -18.03 -35.85
N TRP A 49 -0.91 -19.35 -35.94
CA TRP A 49 -1.98 -20.23 -35.47
C TRP A 49 -2.05 -20.29 -33.94
N VAL A 50 -0.88 -20.28 -33.27
CA VAL A 50 -0.83 -20.25 -31.80
C VAL A 50 -1.40 -18.94 -31.27
N LEU A 51 -0.97 -17.79 -31.83
CA LEU A 51 -1.47 -16.47 -31.43
C LEU A 51 -2.97 -16.31 -31.73
N GLY A 52 -3.44 -16.75 -32.91
CA GLY A 52 -4.87 -16.70 -33.24
C GLY A 52 -5.72 -17.52 -32.28
N THR A 53 -5.27 -18.74 -31.94
CA THR A 53 -5.99 -19.60 -31.00
C THR A 53 -5.97 -19.01 -29.58
N ALA A 54 -4.83 -18.50 -29.13
CA ALA A 54 -4.70 -17.86 -27.84
C ALA A 54 -5.60 -16.62 -27.74
N ALA A 55 -5.61 -15.77 -28.79
CA ALA A 55 -6.44 -14.58 -28.85
C ALA A 55 -7.94 -14.89 -28.76
N VAL A 56 -8.40 -15.89 -29.52
CA VAL A 56 -9.82 -16.32 -29.49
C VAL A 56 -10.18 -16.93 -28.14
N LEU A 57 -9.31 -17.76 -27.58
CA LEU A 57 -9.57 -18.41 -26.29
C LEU A 57 -9.58 -17.39 -25.15
N SER A 58 -8.63 -16.47 -25.12
CA SER A 58 -8.57 -15.40 -24.12
C SER A 58 -9.82 -14.50 -24.22
N LEU A 59 -10.21 -14.09 -25.44
CA LEU A 59 -11.43 -13.30 -25.62
C LEU A 59 -12.69 -14.06 -25.15
N ALA A 60 -12.74 -15.37 -25.38
CA ALA A 60 -13.86 -16.20 -24.90
C ALA A 60 -13.91 -16.25 -23.37
N VAL A 61 -12.76 -16.28 -22.69
CA VAL A 61 -12.66 -16.19 -21.21
C VAL A 61 -13.18 -14.84 -20.73
N GLU A 62 -12.72 -13.73 -21.31
CA GLU A 62 -13.16 -12.37 -20.95
C GLU A 62 -14.68 -12.21 -21.12
N LEU A 63 -15.24 -12.68 -22.24
CA LEU A 63 -16.68 -12.64 -22.48
C LEU A 63 -17.44 -13.51 -21.48
N LEU A 64 -16.90 -14.66 -21.10
CA LEU A 64 -17.52 -15.54 -20.11
C LEU A 64 -17.53 -14.89 -18.72
N GLN A 65 -16.44 -14.25 -18.32
CA GLN A 65 -16.34 -13.49 -17.06
C GLN A 65 -17.37 -12.36 -17.01
N LEU A 66 -17.52 -11.62 -18.11
CA LEU A 66 -18.53 -10.57 -18.25
C LEU A 66 -19.95 -11.10 -18.11
N VAL A 67 -20.29 -12.22 -18.79
CA VAL A 67 -21.61 -12.85 -18.72
C VAL A 67 -21.92 -13.38 -17.31
N LEU A 68 -20.92 -13.98 -16.66
CA LEU A 68 -21.06 -14.51 -15.31
C LEU A 68 -21.00 -13.44 -14.21
N ARG A 69 -20.73 -12.18 -14.56
CA ARG A 69 -20.52 -11.05 -13.63
C ARG A 69 -19.43 -11.35 -12.59
N ARG A 70 -18.39 -12.07 -12.97
CA ARG A 70 -17.25 -12.45 -12.14
C ARG A 70 -15.97 -11.77 -12.65
N GLY A 71 -15.94 -10.45 -12.65
CA GLY A 71 -14.81 -9.62 -13.11
C GLY A 71 -15.23 -8.65 -14.21
N SER A 72 -14.32 -7.76 -14.56
CA SER A 72 -14.40 -6.83 -15.70
C SER A 72 -13.58 -7.38 -16.86
N ALA A 73 -14.09 -7.29 -18.08
CA ALA A 73 -13.28 -7.61 -19.26
C ALA A 73 -12.16 -6.58 -19.37
N ASP A 74 -10.92 -7.05 -19.43
CA ASP A 74 -9.73 -6.22 -19.50
C ASP A 74 -8.87 -6.56 -20.72
N ILE A 75 -8.51 -5.53 -21.49
CA ILE A 75 -7.67 -5.69 -22.67
C ILE A 75 -6.23 -6.08 -22.29
N ASP A 76 -5.76 -5.71 -21.11
CA ASP A 76 -4.44 -6.09 -20.61
C ASP A 76 -4.35 -7.59 -20.37
N ASP A 77 -5.39 -8.19 -19.80
CA ASP A 77 -5.47 -9.64 -19.59
C ASP A 77 -5.44 -10.40 -20.91
N TRP A 78 -6.22 -9.93 -21.88
CA TRP A 78 -6.19 -10.48 -23.24
C TRP A 78 -4.79 -10.40 -23.87
N PHE A 79 -4.13 -9.25 -23.75
CA PHE A 79 -2.79 -9.03 -24.28
C PHE A 79 -1.75 -9.93 -23.60
N LEU A 80 -1.77 -10.01 -22.27
CA LEU A 80 -0.84 -10.82 -21.47
C LEU A 80 -1.00 -12.32 -21.76
N ASN A 81 -2.22 -12.79 -21.91
CA ASN A 81 -2.52 -14.17 -22.26
C ASN A 81 -1.95 -14.55 -23.65
N VAL A 82 -2.15 -13.68 -24.66
CA VAL A 82 -1.60 -13.88 -25.99
C VAL A 82 -0.06 -13.83 -25.98
N LEU A 83 0.51 -12.89 -25.23
CA LEU A 83 1.96 -12.79 -25.05
C LEU A 83 2.52 -14.04 -24.35
N GLY A 84 1.85 -14.56 -23.31
CA GLY A 84 2.22 -15.81 -22.64
C GLY A 84 2.27 -17.00 -23.60
N ALA A 85 1.26 -17.17 -24.45
CA ALA A 85 1.26 -18.20 -25.48
C ALA A 85 2.41 -18.03 -26.48
N PHE A 86 2.73 -16.80 -26.87
CA PHE A 86 3.89 -16.51 -27.72
C PHE A 86 5.20 -16.92 -27.05
N LEU A 87 5.41 -16.56 -25.79
CA LEU A 87 6.61 -16.93 -25.05
C LEU A 87 6.74 -18.45 -24.90
N GLY A 88 5.64 -19.15 -24.62
CA GLY A 88 5.59 -20.61 -24.58
C GLY A 88 6.00 -21.26 -25.91
N TRP A 89 5.48 -20.73 -27.02
CA TRP A 89 5.86 -21.18 -28.36
C TRP A 89 7.36 -20.94 -28.64
N CYS A 90 7.88 -19.77 -28.26
CA CYS A 90 9.31 -19.45 -28.39
C CYS A 90 10.19 -20.41 -27.59
N LEU A 91 9.84 -20.70 -26.34
CA LEU A 91 10.57 -21.64 -25.48
C LEU A 91 10.60 -23.06 -26.10
N LEU A 92 9.45 -23.53 -26.60
CA LEU A 92 9.40 -24.83 -27.28
C LEU A 92 10.27 -24.86 -28.55
N ARG A 93 10.17 -23.80 -29.39
CA ARG A 93 10.99 -23.68 -30.61
C ARG A 93 12.48 -23.65 -30.30
N PHE A 94 12.87 -22.95 -29.23
CA PHE A 94 14.24 -22.97 -28.73
C PHE A 94 14.71 -24.39 -28.38
N VAL A 95 13.96 -25.13 -27.54
CA VAL A 95 14.31 -26.48 -27.11
C VAL A 95 14.39 -27.44 -28.29
N LEU A 96 13.40 -27.40 -29.19
CA LEU A 96 13.37 -28.27 -30.38
C LEU A 96 14.50 -27.92 -31.36
N GLY A 97 14.80 -26.63 -31.53
CA GLY A 97 15.88 -26.15 -32.38
C GLY A 97 17.26 -26.57 -31.85
N LEU A 98 17.47 -26.56 -30.53
CA LEU A 98 18.69 -27.07 -29.91
C LEU A 98 18.88 -28.58 -30.19
N LYS A 99 17.80 -29.36 -30.03
CA LYS A 99 17.84 -30.81 -30.35
C LYS A 99 18.18 -31.11 -31.81
N LYS A 100 17.71 -30.23 -32.72
CA LYS A 100 17.99 -30.33 -34.16
C LYS A 100 19.27 -29.62 -34.58
N ARG A 101 20.01 -29.00 -33.68
CA ARG A 101 21.22 -28.19 -33.92
C ARG A 101 21.00 -27.03 -34.92
N GLU A 102 19.81 -26.43 -34.90
CA GLU A 102 19.48 -25.31 -35.77
C GLU A 102 20.21 -24.04 -35.31
N LYS A 103 20.95 -23.38 -36.20
CA LYS A 103 21.69 -22.15 -35.88
C LYS A 103 20.79 -21.00 -35.39
N LYS A 104 19.52 -21.00 -35.81
CA LYS A 104 18.52 -19.99 -35.42
C LYS A 104 17.83 -20.27 -34.10
N ALA A 105 18.11 -21.41 -33.44
CA ALA A 105 17.45 -21.81 -32.21
C ALA A 105 17.58 -20.74 -31.11
N VAL A 106 18.76 -20.15 -30.94
CA VAL A 106 19.02 -19.12 -29.91
C VAL A 106 18.17 -17.86 -30.11
N GLY A 107 17.81 -17.54 -31.36
CA GLY A 107 16.93 -16.38 -31.63
C GLY A 107 15.53 -16.51 -31.03
N TYR A 108 15.04 -17.72 -30.81
CA TYR A 108 13.75 -17.95 -30.14
C TYR A 108 13.81 -17.69 -28.62
N LEU A 109 15.00 -17.61 -28.03
CA LEU A 109 15.16 -17.28 -26.62
C LEU A 109 15.07 -15.77 -26.36
N LEU A 110 15.26 -14.95 -27.41
CA LEU A 110 15.28 -13.49 -27.26
C LEU A 110 14.01 -12.92 -26.65
N PRO A 111 12.77 -13.26 -27.09
CA PRO A 111 11.56 -12.70 -26.49
C PRO A 111 11.36 -13.09 -25.02
N PRO A 112 11.52 -14.37 -24.60
CA PRO A 112 11.44 -14.74 -23.18
C PRO A 112 12.47 -14.00 -22.30
N VAL A 113 13.70 -13.88 -22.79
CA VAL A 113 14.77 -13.16 -22.06
C VAL A 113 14.45 -11.67 -21.96
N ALA A 114 14.00 -11.05 -23.05
CA ALA A 114 13.59 -9.64 -23.03
C ALA A 114 12.46 -9.39 -22.02
N CYS A 115 11.45 -10.25 -22.02
CA CYS A 115 10.35 -10.20 -21.06
C CYS A 115 10.85 -10.33 -19.62
N ALA A 116 11.71 -11.31 -19.34
CA ALA A 116 12.30 -11.49 -18.01
C ALA A 116 13.15 -10.28 -17.58
N LEU A 117 13.90 -9.66 -18.49
CA LEU A 117 14.69 -8.47 -18.20
C LEU A 117 13.81 -7.27 -17.88
N VAL A 118 12.64 -7.10 -18.52
CA VAL A 118 11.67 -6.05 -18.19
C VAL A 118 11.18 -6.22 -16.75
N PHE A 119 10.72 -7.42 -16.36
CA PHE A 119 10.27 -7.67 -14.98
C PHE A 119 11.39 -7.55 -13.95
N CYS A 120 12.60 -8.03 -14.27
CA CYS A 120 13.77 -7.81 -13.42
C CYS A 120 14.10 -6.31 -13.27
N GLY A 121 14.01 -5.53 -14.35
CA GLY A 121 14.22 -4.08 -14.33
C GLY A 121 13.21 -3.37 -13.44
N ILE A 122 11.93 -3.74 -13.53
CA ILE A 122 10.86 -3.25 -12.66
C ILE A 122 11.18 -3.59 -11.20
N ALA A 123 11.50 -4.86 -10.90
CA ALA A 123 11.83 -5.28 -9.54
C ALA A 123 13.03 -4.53 -8.96
N LEU A 124 14.06 -4.30 -9.77
CA LEU A 124 15.23 -3.51 -9.36
C LEU A 124 14.88 -2.04 -9.15
N ALA A 125 14.02 -1.46 -10.00
CA ALA A 125 13.53 -0.08 -9.82
C ALA A 125 12.75 0.08 -8.51
N TYR A 126 11.91 -0.90 -8.14
CA TYR A 126 11.23 -0.91 -6.84
C TYR A 126 12.21 -0.99 -5.67
N GLN A 127 13.22 -1.87 -5.76
CA GLN A 127 14.23 -2.01 -4.70
C GLN A 127 15.14 -0.78 -4.57
N ALA A 128 15.33 -0.04 -5.66
CA ALA A 128 16.16 1.17 -5.67
C ALA A 128 15.46 2.39 -5.07
N GLN A 129 14.15 2.34 -4.82
CA GLN A 129 13.42 3.43 -4.18
C GLN A 129 13.78 3.51 -2.69
N PRO A 130 14.38 4.60 -2.21
CA PRO A 130 14.89 4.69 -0.85
C PRO A 130 13.79 4.66 0.23
N TYR A 131 12.55 5.02 -0.14
CA TYR A 131 11.41 5.14 0.78
C TYR A 131 10.20 4.30 0.35
N GLY A 132 10.40 3.34 -0.55
CA GLY A 132 9.33 2.60 -1.18
C GLY A 132 8.58 3.41 -2.23
N MET A 133 7.58 2.80 -2.83
CA MET A 133 6.66 3.51 -3.72
C MET A 133 5.56 4.11 -2.85
N LEU A 134 5.59 5.41 -2.67
CA LEU A 134 4.41 6.11 -2.15
C LEU A 134 3.27 5.89 -3.14
N PRO A 135 2.04 5.58 -2.68
CA PRO A 135 0.89 5.48 -3.56
C PRO A 135 0.74 6.80 -4.31
N MET A 136 1.16 6.80 -5.57
CA MET A 136 0.93 7.94 -6.45
C MET A 136 -0.48 7.77 -6.97
N GLN A 137 -1.40 8.52 -6.39
CA GLN A 137 -2.75 8.60 -6.94
C GLN A 137 -2.64 9.16 -8.36
N SER A 138 -3.33 8.54 -9.30
CA SER A 138 -3.38 9.05 -10.66
C SER A 138 -3.92 10.48 -10.65
N VAL A 139 -3.10 11.41 -11.11
CA VAL A 139 -3.52 12.80 -11.24
C VAL A 139 -4.46 12.88 -12.44
N GLU A 140 -5.76 12.94 -12.18
CA GLU A 140 -6.71 13.26 -13.24
C GLU A 140 -6.43 14.69 -13.73
N ARG A 141 -6.30 14.85 -15.05
CA ARG A 141 -6.16 16.18 -15.63
C ARG A 141 -7.53 16.83 -15.65
N VAL A 142 -7.64 17.96 -14.97
CA VAL A 142 -8.84 18.81 -15.02
C VAL A 142 -8.63 19.86 -16.13
N GLU A 143 -9.62 20.04 -16.99
CA GLU A 143 -9.56 21.14 -17.97
C GLU A 143 -9.81 22.47 -17.25
N MET A 144 -8.76 23.27 -17.14
CA MET A 144 -8.77 24.59 -16.48
C MET A 144 -9.01 25.74 -17.44
N SER A 145 -9.30 25.47 -18.72
CA SER A 145 -9.61 26.52 -19.69
C SER A 145 -10.90 27.26 -19.30
N GLY A 146 -10.76 28.53 -18.95
CA GLY A 146 -11.87 29.36 -18.45
C GLY A 146 -12.02 29.40 -16.94
N VAL A 147 -11.17 28.70 -16.19
CA VAL A 147 -11.15 28.78 -14.72
C VAL A 147 -10.16 29.85 -14.29
N GLU A 148 -10.61 30.83 -13.54
CA GLU A 148 -9.75 31.86 -12.94
C GLU A 148 -9.21 31.37 -11.60
N VAL A 149 -7.88 31.24 -11.48
CA VAL A 149 -7.21 30.76 -10.27
C VAL A 149 -6.70 31.93 -9.47
N HIS A 150 -7.20 32.09 -8.26
CA HIS A 150 -6.75 33.09 -7.28
C HIS A 150 -6.00 32.42 -6.13
N THR A 151 -5.00 33.13 -5.59
CA THR A 151 -4.24 32.68 -4.41
C THR A 151 -4.45 33.68 -3.30
N ASP A 152 -5.22 33.32 -2.27
CA ASP A 152 -5.52 34.17 -1.11
C ASP A 152 -4.58 33.88 0.08
N CYS A 153 -3.58 33.03 -0.09
CA CYS A 153 -2.59 32.74 0.93
C CYS A 153 -1.22 33.27 0.52
N SER A 154 -0.41 33.67 1.51
CA SER A 154 1.02 33.86 1.30
C SER A 154 1.63 32.51 0.98
N LEU A 155 2.42 32.43 -0.10
CA LEU A 155 3.17 31.22 -0.41
C LEU A 155 4.21 31.00 0.69
N PRO A 156 4.27 29.81 1.30
CA PRO A 156 5.23 29.52 2.35
C PRO A 156 6.65 29.63 1.80
N ASP A 157 7.55 30.26 2.56
CA ASP A 157 8.99 30.25 2.27
C ASP A 157 9.54 28.89 2.75
N VAL A 158 9.33 27.86 1.96
CA VAL A 158 9.85 26.51 2.20
C VAL A 158 11.09 26.29 1.38
N GLY A 159 12.08 25.61 1.97
CA GLY A 159 13.30 25.22 1.26
C GLY A 159 13.00 24.29 0.08
N GLU A 160 14.04 24.01 -0.71
CA GLU A 160 13.95 23.11 -1.85
C GLU A 160 13.83 21.62 -1.45
N THR A 161 13.97 21.30 -0.16
CA THR A 161 13.89 19.94 0.40
C THR A 161 12.95 19.87 1.60
N ALA A 162 12.35 18.72 1.80
CA ALA A 162 11.57 18.39 2.98
C ALA A 162 12.13 17.12 3.65
N PRO A 163 12.06 17.03 4.98
CA PRO A 163 12.47 15.83 5.69
C PRO A 163 11.54 14.65 5.37
N VAL A 164 12.13 13.46 5.23
CA VAL A 164 11.39 12.22 5.08
C VAL A 164 11.49 11.43 6.37
N TYR A 165 10.34 11.00 6.89
CA TYR A 165 10.23 10.18 8.08
C TYR A 165 9.83 8.77 7.67
N TYR A 166 10.57 7.76 8.17
CA TYR A 166 10.33 6.37 7.82
C TYR A 166 10.38 5.47 9.05
N ALA A 167 9.29 4.79 9.31
CA ALA A 167 9.25 3.70 10.26
C ALA A 167 9.42 2.37 9.50
N ALA A 168 10.29 1.50 10.01
CA ALA A 168 10.41 0.16 9.46
C ALA A 168 9.05 -0.56 9.55
N PRO A 169 8.64 -1.30 8.51
CA PRO A 169 7.37 -2.00 8.55
C PRO A 169 7.37 -3.05 9.66
N TRP A 170 6.27 -3.13 10.38
CA TRP A 170 6.03 -4.18 11.35
C TRP A 170 5.82 -5.52 10.63
N THR A 171 6.39 -6.56 11.21
CA THR A 171 6.30 -7.93 10.73
C THR A 171 6.01 -8.86 11.90
N GLU A 172 5.59 -10.07 11.62
CA GLU A 172 5.41 -11.09 12.66
C GLU A 172 6.64 -11.24 13.56
N ALA A 173 7.84 -11.16 12.96
CA ALA A 173 9.10 -11.39 13.68
C ALA A 173 9.41 -10.33 14.75
N ASN A 174 9.02 -9.06 14.53
CA ASN A 174 9.27 -8.01 15.53
C ASN A 174 8.10 -7.78 16.50
N CYS A 175 6.97 -8.49 16.34
CA CYS A 175 5.88 -8.45 17.32
C CYS A 175 6.35 -8.99 18.71
N ASP A 176 7.03 -10.12 18.74
CA ASP A 176 7.51 -10.71 20.00
C ASP A 176 8.53 -9.80 20.71
N GLU A 177 9.36 -9.09 19.94
CA GLU A 177 10.34 -8.14 20.48
C GLU A 177 9.67 -6.95 21.18
N TYR A 178 8.54 -6.48 20.63
CA TYR A 178 7.72 -5.44 21.26
C TYR A 178 6.91 -5.97 22.44
N VAL A 179 6.28 -7.12 22.28
CA VAL A 179 5.29 -7.64 23.23
C VAL A 179 5.94 -8.16 24.52
N ARG A 180 7.09 -8.84 24.44
CA ARG A 180 7.76 -9.41 25.60
C ARG A 180 8.08 -8.37 26.70
N PRO A 181 8.74 -7.24 26.42
CA PRO A 181 8.99 -6.22 27.44
C PRO A 181 7.70 -5.56 27.94
N LEU A 182 6.71 -5.34 27.06
CA LEU A 182 5.43 -4.75 27.42
C LEU A 182 4.67 -5.63 28.42
N LEU A 183 4.50 -6.93 28.14
CA LEU A 183 3.82 -7.87 29.02
C LEU A 183 4.55 -8.01 30.35
N THR A 184 5.89 -8.11 30.34
CA THR A 184 6.70 -8.16 31.56
C THR A 184 6.46 -6.89 32.41
N ALA A 185 6.40 -5.72 31.83
CA ALA A 185 6.14 -4.46 32.53
C ALA A 185 4.70 -4.34 33.06
N LEU A 186 3.76 -5.03 32.41
CA LEU A 186 2.37 -5.18 32.84
C LEU A 186 2.22 -6.23 33.98
N GLY A 187 3.26 -7.02 34.27
CA GLY A 187 3.25 -8.07 35.26
C GLY A 187 2.77 -9.43 34.75
N GLU A 188 2.70 -9.59 33.42
CA GLU A 188 2.31 -10.82 32.74
C GLU A 188 3.52 -11.67 32.38
N ASP A 189 3.35 -12.99 32.29
CA ASP A 189 4.39 -13.92 31.85
C ASP A 189 4.24 -14.19 30.34
N PHE A 190 5.13 -13.63 29.53
CA PHE A 190 5.14 -13.84 28.11
C PHE A 190 5.22 -15.30 27.67
N ASP A 191 6.02 -16.11 28.43
CA ASP A 191 6.24 -17.53 28.08
C ASP A 191 5.03 -18.41 28.43
N ALA A 192 4.08 -17.90 29.21
CA ALA A 192 2.79 -18.54 29.51
C ALA A 192 1.70 -18.18 28.47
N MET A 193 1.95 -17.20 27.60
CA MET A 193 0.97 -16.77 26.58
C MET A 193 0.90 -17.78 25.43
N GLU A 194 -0.31 -18.07 24.98
CA GLU A 194 -0.56 -18.76 23.72
C GLU A 194 -0.61 -17.73 22.60
N ALA A 195 0.18 -17.92 21.53
CA ALA A 195 0.25 -16.99 20.40
C ALA A 195 -0.40 -17.58 19.15
N GLU A 196 -1.51 -16.98 18.69
CA GLU A 196 -2.12 -17.26 17.38
C GLU A 196 -1.65 -16.23 16.36
N ARG A 197 -1.04 -16.71 15.24
CA ARG A 197 -0.36 -15.88 14.25
C ARG A 197 -1.07 -15.92 12.92
N SER A 198 -1.22 -14.77 12.28
CA SER A 198 -1.78 -14.61 10.94
C SER A 198 -0.94 -13.64 10.11
N GLU A 199 -1.28 -13.47 8.82
CA GLU A 199 -0.55 -12.57 7.91
C GLU A 199 -0.62 -11.08 8.28
N TYR A 200 -1.52 -10.68 9.18
CA TYR A 200 -1.77 -9.27 9.50
C TYR A 200 -1.82 -8.97 11.01
N ARG A 201 -1.81 -10.00 11.86
CA ARG A 201 -1.87 -9.85 13.32
C ARG A 201 -1.29 -11.03 14.07
N VAL A 202 -0.91 -10.78 15.33
CA VAL A 202 -0.62 -11.81 16.31
C VAL A 202 -1.49 -11.57 17.54
N ASP A 203 -2.18 -12.61 18.01
CA ASP A 203 -3.00 -12.60 19.21
C ASP A 203 -2.28 -13.41 20.31
N TYR A 204 -1.95 -12.76 21.42
CA TYR A 204 -1.36 -13.38 22.61
C TYR A 204 -2.45 -13.50 23.67
N THR A 205 -2.67 -14.68 24.22
CA THR A 205 -3.72 -14.93 25.22
C THR A 205 -3.17 -15.74 26.39
N ASP A 206 -3.38 -15.27 27.61
CA ASP A 206 -3.17 -16.07 28.81
C ASP A 206 -4.45 -16.83 29.15
N PRO A 207 -4.46 -18.18 29.01
CA PRO A 207 -5.64 -18.97 29.28
C PRO A 207 -5.98 -19.07 30.80
N VAL A 208 -5.02 -18.73 31.68
CA VAL A 208 -5.20 -18.84 33.11
C VAL A 208 -5.66 -17.53 33.75
N HIS A 209 -5.01 -16.41 33.39
CA HIS A 209 -5.30 -15.09 33.96
C HIS A 209 -6.26 -14.26 33.12
N HIS A 210 -6.69 -14.79 31.98
CA HIS A 210 -7.62 -14.11 31.07
C HIS A 210 -7.16 -12.72 30.62
N SER A 211 -5.85 -12.55 30.44
CA SER A 211 -5.29 -11.38 29.78
C SER A 211 -5.05 -11.67 28.29
N SER A 212 -5.17 -10.66 27.47
CA SER A 212 -4.93 -10.77 26.04
C SER A 212 -4.23 -9.53 25.50
N LEU A 213 -3.35 -9.75 24.52
CA LEU A 213 -2.73 -8.68 23.75
C LEU A 213 -2.82 -9.02 22.26
N GLN A 214 -3.44 -8.16 21.50
CA GLN A 214 -3.51 -8.27 20.05
C GLN A 214 -2.59 -7.22 19.42
N VAL A 215 -1.74 -7.63 18.50
CA VAL A 215 -0.89 -6.74 17.69
C VAL A 215 -1.30 -6.86 16.23
N LEU A 216 -1.75 -5.75 15.64
CA LEU A 216 -2.02 -5.63 14.20
C LEU A 216 -0.84 -4.90 13.57
N PHE A 217 -0.38 -5.37 12.41
CA PHE A 217 0.77 -4.78 11.72
C PHE A 217 0.53 -4.53 10.22
N LEU A 218 -0.58 -5.00 9.65
CA LEU A 218 -0.96 -4.62 8.30
C LEU A 218 -1.77 -3.32 8.32
N GLY A 219 -1.33 -2.31 7.57
CA GLY A 219 -1.99 -0.99 7.53
C GLY A 219 -1.61 -0.06 8.68
N GLY A 220 -0.53 -0.35 9.39
CA GLY A 220 0.00 0.41 10.52
C GLY A 220 0.04 -0.42 11.79
N PHE A 221 0.93 -0.01 12.71
CA PHE A 221 1.05 -0.67 14.00
C PHE A 221 -0.10 -0.29 14.93
N ARG A 222 -0.70 -1.30 15.58
CA ARG A 222 -1.68 -1.13 16.66
C ARG A 222 -1.56 -2.29 17.63
N ALA A 223 -1.51 -1.99 18.92
CA ALA A 223 -1.50 -2.99 19.98
C ALA A 223 -2.64 -2.76 20.97
N PHE A 224 -3.39 -3.80 21.27
CA PHE A 224 -4.54 -3.76 22.18
C PHE A 224 -4.36 -4.78 23.28
N TYR A 225 -4.09 -4.31 24.51
CA TYR A 225 -4.02 -5.15 25.69
C TYR A 225 -5.31 -5.02 26.49
N GLN A 226 -5.78 -6.14 27.03
CA GLN A 226 -6.90 -6.21 27.93
C GLN A 226 -6.68 -7.27 29.01
N ASN A 227 -6.89 -6.88 30.26
CA ASN A 227 -6.88 -7.80 31.41
C ASN A 227 -8.30 -8.01 31.91
N GLN A 228 -8.83 -9.23 31.72
CA GLN A 228 -10.18 -9.61 32.13
C GLN A 228 -10.23 -10.34 33.49
N SER A 229 -9.10 -10.48 34.18
CA SER A 229 -9.04 -11.08 35.49
C SER A 229 -9.66 -10.15 36.55
N GLY A 230 -10.82 -10.46 37.09
CA GLY A 230 -11.47 -9.69 38.16
C GLY A 230 -12.45 -8.60 37.68
N ALA A 231 -12.35 -7.37 38.25
CA ALA A 231 -13.24 -6.27 37.90
C ALA A 231 -12.99 -5.81 36.46
N THR A 232 -14.06 -5.72 35.67
CA THR A 232 -14.04 -5.33 34.25
C THR A 232 -14.37 -3.85 34.04
N GLU A 233 -14.82 -3.13 35.04
CA GLU A 233 -15.12 -1.70 34.96
C GLU A 233 -13.87 -0.88 35.27
N PRO A 234 -13.58 0.18 34.49
CA PRO A 234 -12.46 1.07 34.74
C PRO A 234 -12.71 1.92 36.00
N ALA A 235 -11.66 2.17 36.74
CA ALA A 235 -11.68 3.14 37.84
C ALA A 235 -11.88 4.55 37.31
N PRO A 236 -12.43 5.48 38.11
CA PRO A 236 -12.50 6.90 37.72
C PRO A 236 -11.11 7.45 37.40
N ALA A 237 -11.01 8.27 36.36
CA ALA A 237 -9.74 8.91 35.94
C ALA A 237 -9.34 10.01 36.93
N THR A 238 -8.50 9.68 37.91
CA THR A 238 -8.02 10.59 38.95
C THR A 238 -6.51 10.86 38.88
N ALA A 239 -5.75 10.10 38.12
CA ALA A 239 -4.31 10.25 37.97
C ALA A 239 -3.97 11.51 37.13
N SER A 240 -2.87 12.15 37.48
CA SER A 240 -2.36 13.31 36.74
C SER A 240 -1.76 12.90 35.39
N ARG A 241 -1.65 13.85 34.46
CA ARG A 241 -0.98 13.65 33.17
C ARG A 241 0.42 13.04 33.34
N GLU A 242 1.19 13.60 34.27
CA GLU A 242 2.59 13.22 34.53
C GLU A 242 2.70 11.78 35.03
N GLU A 243 1.81 11.36 35.94
CA GLU A 243 1.79 9.99 36.45
C GLU A 243 1.49 8.98 35.37
N VAL A 244 0.46 9.26 34.54
CA VAL A 244 0.08 8.37 33.44
C VAL A 244 1.16 8.33 32.35
N LEU A 245 1.75 9.48 31.99
CA LEU A 245 2.84 9.57 31.03
C LEU A 245 4.06 8.75 31.47
N GLN A 246 4.48 8.88 32.75
CA GLN A 246 5.58 8.11 33.30
C GLN A 246 5.27 6.61 33.30
N LYS A 247 4.04 6.22 33.64
CA LYS A 247 3.62 4.82 33.62
C LYS A 247 3.70 4.25 32.21
N LEU A 248 3.15 4.92 31.18
CA LEU A 248 3.19 4.45 29.81
C LEU A 248 4.62 4.38 29.26
N ARG A 249 5.48 5.34 29.59
CA ARG A 249 6.91 5.28 29.25
C ARG A 249 7.62 4.12 29.93
N SER A 250 7.25 3.78 31.15
CA SER A 250 7.81 2.61 31.85
C SER A 250 7.42 1.27 31.20
N LEU A 251 6.35 1.27 30.39
CA LEU A 251 5.94 0.14 29.55
C LEU A 251 6.69 0.07 28.22
N GLY A 252 7.57 1.05 27.93
CA GLY A 252 8.32 1.11 26.68
C GLY A 252 7.62 1.90 25.56
N ILE A 253 6.49 2.56 25.83
CA ILE A 253 5.77 3.35 24.83
C ILE A 253 6.46 4.72 24.69
N PRO A 254 6.98 5.09 23.50
CA PRO A 254 7.80 6.28 23.29
C PRO A 254 6.95 7.57 23.14
N LEU A 255 6.13 7.89 24.15
CA LEU A 255 5.31 9.09 24.13
C LEU A 255 6.18 10.36 24.28
N PRO A 256 6.06 11.37 23.36
CA PRO A 256 6.75 12.65 23.47
C PRO A 256 6.13 13.54 24.56
N ASP A 257 6.92 14.55 25.03
CA ASP A 257 6.47 15.44 26.10
C ASP A 257 5.31 16.34 25.68
N ARG A 258 5.22 16.67 24.40
CA ARG A 258 4.17 17.53 23.83
C ARG A 258 2.83 16.83 23.58
N ALA A 259 2.72 15.52 23.84
CA ALA A 259 1.47 14.80 23.64
C ALA A 259 0.30 15.48 24.36
N ASP A 260 -0.78 15.75 23.63
CA ASP A 260 -2.02 16.26 24.18
C ASP A 260 -2.66 15.21 25.08
N PHE A 261 -3.18 15.66 26.23
CA PHE A 261 -3.76 14.76 27.22
C PHE A 261 -5.24 15.08 27.45
N SER A 262 -6.06 14.05 27.41
CA SER A 262 -7.47 14.14 27.73
C SER A 262 -7.94 12.94 28.55
N THR A 263 -9.08 13.08 29.20
CA THR A 263 -9.73 12.00 29.96
C THR A 263 -11.20 11.93 29.59
N GLU A 264 -11.66 10.74 29.25
CA GLU A 264 -13.06 10.50 28.90
C GLU A 264 -13.50 9.13 29.40
N ALA A 265 -14.65 9.07 30.09
CA ALA A 265 -15.27 7.82 30.57
C ALA A 265 -14.32 6.89 31.35
N GLY A 266 -13.41 7.44 32.17
CA GLY A 266 -12.41 6.68 32.93
C GLY A 266 -11.16 6.29 32.17
N ALA A 267 -11.08 6.64 30.87
CA ALA A 267 -9.89 6.43 30.05
C ALA A 267 -8.99 7.67 30.04
N TYR A 268 -7.68 7.43 29.96
CA TYR A 268 -6.65 8.45 29.74
C TYR A 268 -6.19 8.32 28.29
N CYS A 269 -6.21 9.41 27.55
CA CYS A 269 -5.84 9.46 26.15
C CYS A 269 -4.71 10.46 25.94
N PHE A 270 -3.64 10.02 25.28
CA PHE A 270 -2.58 10.86 24.74
C PHE A 270 -2.69 10.86 23.21
N THR A 271 -2.79 12.04 22.61
CA THR A 271 -2.82 12.21 21.15
C THR A 271 -1.58 12.98 20.70
N VAL A 272 -0.97 12.56 19.63
CA VAL A 272 0.23 13.17 19.07
C VAL A 272 0.10 13.30 17.56
N ASP A 273 0.46 14.48 17.04
CA ASP A 273 0.64 14.73 15.62
C ASP A 273 1.76 15.75 15.42
N GLY A 274 2.91 15.28 14.92
CA GLY A 274 4.03 16.10 14.47
C GLY A 274 5.42 15.65 14.97
N VAL A 275 6.44 16.50 14.78
CA VAL A 275 7.85 16.15 14.94
C VAL A 275 8.41 16.62 16.29
N GLU A 276 9.11 15.76 17.02
CA GLU A 276 9.91 16.06 18.22
C GLU A 276 11.24 15.30 18.13
N ASP A 277 12.34 15.98 18.37
CA ASP A 277 13.70 15.44 18.34
C ASP A 277 14.06 14.62 17.06
N GLY A 278 13.55 15.05 15.89
CA GLY A 278 13.79 14.38 14.62
C GLY A 278 12.97 13.11 14.41
N VAL A 279 11.94 12.88 15.23
CA VAL A 279 10.99 11.79 15.07
C VAL A 279 9.59 12.36 14.82
N LEU A 280 8.93 11.89 13.76
CA LEU A 280 7.52 12.18 13.50
C LEU A 280 6.68 11.19 14.33
N TYR A 281 5.86 11.75 15.21
CA TYR A 281 4.88 10.98 15.98
C TYR A 281 3.48 11.25 15.45
N GLN A 282 2.71 10.19 15.22
CA GLN A 282 1.30 10.29 14.81
C GLN A 282 0.49 9.20 15.49
N GLY A 283 -0.69 9.55 15.97
CA GLY A 283 -1.64 8.62 16.55
C GLY A 283 -1.98 8.90 17.99
N GLN A 284 -2.39 7.86 18.69
CA GLN A 284 -2.86 7.98 20.06
C GLN A 284 -2.50 6.77 20.91
N VAL A 285 -2.41 6.99 22.22
CA VAL A 285 -2.30 5.94 23.22
C VAL A 285 -3.41 6.15 24.24
N THR A 286 -4.22 5.12 24.47
CA THR A 286 -5.31 5.16 25.46
C THR A 286 -5.14 4.06 26.47
N CYS A 287 -5.34 4.37 27.75
CA CYS A 287 -5.32 3.35 28.80
C CYS A 287 -6.40 3.59 29.85
N THR A 288 -6.82 2.50 30.50
CA THR A 288 -7.70 2.53 31.67
C THR A 288 -7.04 1.78 32.83
N TYR A 289 -7.34 2.20 34.05
CA TYR A 289 -6.86 1.56 35.25
C TYR A 289 -7.98 0.86 36.00
N ARG A 290 -7.60 -0.12 36.79
CA ARG A 290 -8.43 -0.73 37.84
C ARG A 290 -8.30 0.08 39.13
N GLU A 291 -9.16 -0.17 40.09
CA GLU A 291 -9.11 0.45 41.41
C GLU A 291 -7.80 0.17 42.17
N ASP A 292 -7.12 -0.95 41.89
CA ASP A 292 -5.82 -1.32 42.47
C ASP A 292 -4.63 -0.63 41.74
N GLY A 293 -4.88 0.21 40.75
CA GLY A 293 -3.87 0.93 39.97
C GLY A 293 -3.19 0.10 38.86
N GLN A 294 -3.64 -1.12 38.61
CA GLN A 294 -3.18 -1.88 37.47
C GLN A 294 -3.85 -1.42 36.18
N ILE A 295 -3.17 -1.61 35.05
CA ILE A 295 -3.76 -1.32 33.74
C ILE A 295 -4.81 -2.38 33.42
N LEU A 296 -6.04 -1.92 33.21
CA LEU A 296 -7.16 -2.76 32.77
C LEU A 296 -7.15 -2.95 31.25
N SER A 297 -6.95 -1.85 30.52
CA SER A 297 -6.82 -1.88 29.06
C SER A 297 -5.78 -0.88 28.60
N LEU A 298 -5.14 -1.18 27.48
CA LEU A 298 -4.17 -0.32 26.79
C LEU A 298 -4.37 -0.47 25.29
N SER A 299 -4.56 0.66 24.60
CA SER A 299 -4.50 0.75 23.15
C SER A 299 -3.30 1.60 22.77
N ASP A 300 -2.32 1.02 22.10
CA ASP A 300 -1.19 1.74 21.52
C ASP A 300 -1.34 1.77 19.99
N GLU A 301 -1.67 2.94 19.49
CA GLU A 301 -1.79 3.24 18.06
C GLU A 301 -0.78 4.32 17.65
N LEU A 302 0.32 4.44 18.39
CA LEU A 302 1.35 5.44 18.17
C LEU A 302 2.33 4.97 17.09
N ALA A 303 2.38 5.71 15.99
CA ALA A 303 3.45 5.59 15.01
C ALA A 303 4.57 6.57 15.35
N ALA A 304 5.81 6.05 15.41
CA ALA A 304 7.03 6.84 15.60
C ALA A 304 7.98 6.57 14.42
N ALA A 305 8.20 7.59 13.59
CA ALA A 305 9.01 7.50 12.39
C ALA A 305 10.22 8.44 12.51
N PRO A 306 11.46 7.93 12.65
CA PRO A 306 12.64 8.77 12.66
C PRO A 306 12.88 9.41 11.30
N GLN A 307 13.49 10.59 11.29
CA GLN A 307 13.95 11.22 10.06
C GLN A 307 15.00 10.34 9.39
N SER A 308 14.72 9.92 8.16
CA SER A 308 15.56 8.99 7.39
C SER A 308 16.32 9.67 6.26
N GLY A 309 15.96 10.90 5.90
CA GLY A 309 16.59 11.67 4.84
C GLY A 309 15.82 12.92 4.48
N GLU A 310 16.14 13.44 3.30
CA GLU A 310 15.48 14.60 2.70
C GLU A 310 15.10 14.30 1.26
N VAL A 311 13.99 14.86 0.80
CA VAL A 311 13.54 14.76 -0.58
C VAL A 311 13.32 16.15 -1.16
N SER A 312 13.68 16.34 -2.44
CA SER A 312 13.37 17.57 -3.15
C SER A 312 11.85 17.70 -3.31
N ILE A 313 11.33 18.86 -2.94
CA ILE A 313 9.91 19.18 -3.02
C ILE A 313 9.63 20.18 -4.13
N CYS A 314 8.40 20.18 -4.62
CA CYS A 314 7.94 21.15 -5.58
C CYS A 314 7.81 22.52 -4.89
N PRO A 315 8.47 23.60 -5.37
CA PRO A 315 8.29 24.93 -4.84
C PRO A 315 6.79 25.35 -4.89
N PRO A 316 6.29 26.11 -3.90
CA PRO A 316 4.88 26.51 -3.83
C PRO A 316 4.39 27.24 -5.09
N GLU A 317 5.22 28.08 -5.68
CA GLU A 317 4.92 28.78 -6.94
C GLU A 317 4.66 27.78 -8.09
N LYS A 318 5.50 26.75 -8.19
CA LYS A 318 5.34 25.71 -9.20
C LYS A 318 4.15 24.81 -8.91
N ALA A 319 3.79 24.61 -7.64
CA ALA A 319 2.57 23.89 -7.25
C ALA A 319 1.32 24.66 -7.71
N VAL A 320 1.31 25.99 -7.55
CA VAL A 320 0.24 26.85 -8.10
C VAL A 320 0.17 26.76 -9.62
N GLU A 321 1.32 26.79 -10.31
CA GLU A 321 1.38 26.61 -11.77
C GLU A 321 0.80 25.24 -12.19
N GLN A 322 1.08 24.18 -11.45
CA GLN A 322 0.50 22.86 -11.73
C GLN A 322 -1.02 22.84 -11.54
N VAL A 323 -1.55 23.58 -10.56
CA VAL A 323 -3.01 23.77 -10.39
C VAL A 323 -3.59 24.49 -11.58
N CYS A 324 -2.95 25.56 -12.05
CA CYS A 324 -3.38 26.29 -13.26
C CYS A 324 -3.36 25.39 -14.52
N ASP A 325 -2.42 24.45 -14.58
CA ASP A 325 -2.31 23.44 -15.66
C ASP A 325 -3.30 22.29 -15.53
N GLY A 326 -4.13 22.27 -14.48
CA GLY A 326 -5.06 21.17 -14.20
C GLY A 326 -4.41 19.88 -13.69
N LYS A 327 -3.17 19.95 -13.22
CA LYS A 327 -2.39 18.81 -12.72
C LYS A 327 -2.49 18.72 -11.17
N PHE A 328 -3.65 18.37 -10.67
CA PHE A 328 -3.88 18.20 -9.23
C PHE A 328 -4.89 17.11 -8.95
N LEU A 329 -4.92 16.64 -7.70
CA LEU A 329 -5.85 15.64 -7.23
C LEU A 329 -7.04 16.31 -6.52
N ASP A 330 -8.25 16.00 -6.96
CA ASP A 330 -9.48 16.41 -6.29
C ASP A 330 -9.92 15.33 -5.28
N THR A 331 -9.29 15.34 -4.09
CA THR A 331 -9.56 14.36 -3.04
C THR A 331 -10.96 14.48 -2.44
N ASP A 332 -11.54 15.67 -2.46
CA ASP A 332 -12.86 15.94 -1.86
C ASP A 332 -14.01 15.78 -2.87
N GLY A 333 -13.70 15.52 -4.13
CA GLY A 333 -14.69 15.40 -5.20
C GLY A 333 -15.49 16.69 -5.47
N ARG A 334 -15.07 17.83 -4.92
CA ARG A 334 -15.79 19.12 -5.07
C ARG A 334 -15.72 19.67 -6.49
N LEU A 335 -14.61 19.43 -7.15
CA LEU A 335 -14.42 19.76 -8.56
C LEU A 335 -15.07 18.71 -9.48
N SER A 336 -15.43 17.56 -8.91
CA SER A 336 -16.03 16.43 -9.65
C SER A 336 -17.55 16.37 -9.58
N ALA A 337 -18.18 17.12 -8.69
CA ALA A 337 -19.64 17.19 -8.61
C ALA A 337 -20.19 17.93 -9.84
N GLY A 338 -20.68 17.20 -10.84
CA GLY A 338 -21.20 17.72 -12.10
C GLY A 338 -20.44 17.27 -13.36
N ARG A 339 -19.49 16.35 -13.22
CA ARG A 339 -18.59 15.89 -14.31
C ARG A 339 -19.29 15.10 -15.41
N SER A 340 -19.03 15.47 -16.67
CA SER A 340 -19.04 14.55 -17.80
C SER A 340 -17.60 14.13 -18.11
N VAL A 341 -17.31 12.83 -18.04
CA VAL A 341 -16.04 12.28 -18.53
C VAL A 341 -16.10 12.31 -20.06
N GLU A 342 -15.25 13.13 -20.70
CA GLU A 342 -15.07 13.08 -22.16
C GLU A 342 -14.01 12.03 -22.54
N GLU A 343 -14.13 11.49 -23.75
CA GLU A 343 -13.16 10.58 -24.35
C GLU A 343 -11.74 11.20 -24.29
N GLY A 344 -10.83 10.55 -23.56
CA GLY A 344 -9.45 11.00 -23.41
C GLY A 344 -8.99 11.29 -21.98
N GLY A 345 -9.80 11.02 -20.95
CA GLY A 345 -9.42 11.15 -19.54
C GLY A 345 -9.28 12.59 -19.04
N VAL A 346 -9.85 13.57 -19.76
CA VAL A 346 -9.91 14.97 -19.31
C VAL A 346 -11.27 15.23 -18.69
N VAL A 347 -11.27 15.71 -17.45
CA VAL A 347 -12.50 16.05 -16.72
C VAL A 347 -12.73 17.55 -16.84
N ARG A 348 -13.92 17.96 -17.31
CA ARG A 348 -14.33 19.35 -17.31
C ARG A 348 -14.94 19.74 -15.97
N SER A 349 -14.55 20.91 -15.47
CA SER A 349 -15.12 21.52 -14.28
C SER A 349 -16.14 22.60 -14.68
N ASP A 350 -17.31 22.62 -14.04
CA ASP A 350 -18.30 23.71 -14.18
C ASP A 350 -17.97 24.92 -13.28
N ILE A 351 -16.72 25.00 -12.80
CA ILE A 351 -16.26 26.03 -11.88
C ILE A 351 -15.61 27.15 -12.69
N ASP A 352 -16.07 28.38 -12.49
CA ASP A 352 -15.49 29.56 -13.11
C ASP A 352 -14.29 30.13 -12.36
N THR A 353 -14.21 29.87 -11.04
CA THR A 353 -13.17 30.43 -10.17
C THR A 353 -12.72 29.40 -9.14
N LEU A 354 -11.39 29.22 -9.00
CA LEU A 354 -10.74 28.39 -7.98
C LEU A 354 -9.86 29.30 -7.11
N THR A 355 -10.07 29.25 -5.79
CA THR A 355 -9.25 30.00 -4.84
C THR A 355 -8.42 29.06 -3.99
N ILE A 356 -7.10 29.23 -4.04
CA ILE A 356 -6.15 28.50 -3.19
C ILE A 356 -6.06 29.24 -1.86
N GLN A 357 -6.63 28.67 -0.80
CA GLN A 357 -6.66 29.26 0.54
C GLN A 357 -5.49 28.81 1.42
N ARG A 358 -4.88 27.67 1.12
CA ARG A 358 -3.79 27.10 1.91
C ARG A 358 -2.92 26.15 1.08
N ILE A 359 -1.62 26.22 1.30
CA ILE A 359 -0.64 25.26 0.79
C ILE A 359 0.09 24.69 2.01
N THR A 360 0.08 23.37 2.16
CA THR A 360 0.80 22.64 3.21
C THR A 360 1.60 21.49 2.58
N LEU A 361 2.73 21.15 3.18
CA LEU A 361 3.40 19.89 2.92
C LEU A 361 2.58 18.76 3.56
N ALA A 362 2.30 17.73 2.80
CA ALA A 362 1.62 16.52 3.27
C ALA A 362 2.64 15.44 3.64
#